data_f8a1f6222aed03408b6d0452b95417fa
#
_entry.id   f8a1f6222aed03408b6d0452b95417fa
#
_cell.length_a   1.000
_cell.length_b   1.000
_cell.length_c   1.000
_cell.angle_alpha   90.00
_cell.angle_beta   90.00
_cell.angle_gamma   90.00
#
_symmetry.space_group_name_H-M   'P 1'
#
loop_
_entity.id
_entity.type
_entity.pdbx_description
1 polymer ?
#
loop_
_entity_poly.entity_id
_entity_poly.type
_entity_poly.pdbx_seq_one_letter_code
_entity_poly.pdbx_strand_id
1 'polypeptide(L)'
;MAASDNNQSVRNVRQLDPRWLRRIGRSGLLVVSLALLLLIGGFLWFLWRVPAVETEVSGDADAIVALTGGASRIADAIELLASGRGKRLLISGANRATTVHEISRLNPEFDRWVRCCVDFDRSLNTLGNAIEIRRWVEQRGFRSLIVVTSNYHMPRAVAEIAYQLPGVALVPFPVVTERQRTEPWWTKGTTARLMLSEYVKLIFAHIRMGFVAMAPASEPTQSARS
;
A
#
# COMPACT_ATOMS: atom_id res chain seq x y z
N MET A 1 15.40 60.49 58.69
CA MET A 1 15.99 60.91 57.39
C MET A 1 16.75 59.72 56.85
N ALA A 2 16.15 59.02 55.88
CA ALA A 2 16.80 58.13 54.90
C ALA A 2 15.71 57.30 54.27
N ALA A 3 15.17 57.75 53.20
CA ALA A 3 14.37 56.98 52.27
C ALA A 3 15.11 57.08 50.93
N SER A 4 15.40 55.99 50.29
CA SER A 4 15.74 55.85 48.90
C SER A 4 16.78 54.77 48.69
N ASP A 5 16.33 53.53 48.52
CA ASP A 5 17.01 52.57 47.66
C ASP A 5 16.16 51.30 47.56
N ASN A 6 15.11 51.33 46.74
CA ASN A 6 14.44 50.10 46.41
C ASN A 6 13.76 50.23 45.02
N ASN A 7 14.57 50.43 43.97
CA ASN A 7 14.00 50.42 42.62
C ASN A 7 15.02 50.03 41.52
N GLN A 8 15.81 48.95 41.72
CA GLN A 8 16.69 48.42 40.67
C GLN A 8 16.56 46.91 40.37
N SER A 9 15.56 46.22 40.92
CA SER A 9 15.46 44.75 40.72
C SER A 9 14.44 44.30 39.67
N VAL A 10 13.87 45.19 38.88
CA VAL A 10 12.88 44.79 37.85
C VAL A 10 13.34 45.32 36.50
N ARG A 11 14.19 44.60 35.80
CA ARG A 11 14.30 44.58 34.31
C ARG A 11 15.44 43.68 33.82
N ASN A 12 15.43 42.41 34.15
CA ASN A 12 16.14 41.40 33.34
C ASN A 12 15.11 40.65 32.45
N VAL A 13 14.40 41.37 31.62
CA VAL A 13 13.75 40.78 30.44
C VAL A 13 14.94 40.38 29.54
N ARG A 14 15.27 39.09 29.49
CA ARG A 14 16.23 38.55 28.55
C ARG A 14 15.80 39.00 27.16
N GLN A 15 16.44 40.04 26.64
CA GLN A 15 16.28 40.39 25.20
C GLN A 15 16.82 39.21 24.42
N LEU A 16 15.90 38.42 23.87
CA LEU A 16 16.24 37.35 22.95
C LEU A 16 17.01 37.97 21.78
N ASP A 17 18.24 37.59 21.60
CA ASP A 17 19.13 38.11 20.56
C ASP A 17 18.45 37.91 19.18
N PRO A 18 18.17 38.97 18.41
CA PRO A 18 17.50 38.86 17.12
C PRO A 18 18.24 37.98 16.10
N ARG A 19 19.54 37.75 16.32
CA ARG A 19 20.37 36.86 15.50
C ARG A 19 20.01 35.38 15.72
N TRP A 20 19.65 34.98 16.94
CA TRP A 20 19.21 33.62 17.25
C TRP A 20 17.87 33.31 16.61
N LEU A 21 16.89 34.19 16.66
CA LEU A 21 15.60 34.07 16.00
C LEU A 21 15.74 33.94 14.45
N ARG A 22 16.65 34.72 13.85
CA ARG A 22 16.95 34.62 12.41
C ARG A 22 17.65 33.30 12.05
N ARG A 23 18.53 32.76 12.90
CA ARG A 23 19.17 31.44 12.69
C ARG A 23 18.14 30.32 12.74
N ILE A 24 17.27 30.30 13.74
CA ILE A 24 16.18 29.30 13.87
C ILE A 24 15.24 29.41 12.67
N GLY A 25 14.84 30.60 12.27
CA GLY A 25 13.99 30.80 11.10
C GLY A 25 14.63 30.25 9.80
N ARG A 26 15.92 30.49 9.61
CA ARG A 26 16.66 29.96 8.42
C ARG A 26 16.80 28.44 8.47
N SER A 27 17.16 27.87 9.62
CA SER A 27 17.26 26.43 9.79
C SER A 27 15.89 25.75 9.62
N GLY A 28 14.83 26.33 10.18
CA GLY A 28 13.46 25.86 10.00
C GLY A 28 13.02 25.87 8.51
N LEU A 29 13.34 26.98 7.81
CA LEU A 29 13.03 27.05 6.37
C LEU A 29 13.79 26.00 5.56
N LEU A 30 15.07 25.76 5.86
CA LEU A 30 15.86 24.72 5.17
C LEU A 30 15.30 23.33 5.41
N VAL A 31 14.90 23.00 6.64
CA VAL A 31 14.27 21.70 6.97
C VAL A 31 12.95 21.51 6.23
N VAL A 32 12.10 22.54 6.21
CA VAL A 32 10.82 22.50 5.48
C VAL A 32 11.06 22.35 3.97
N SER A 33 12.02 23.11 3.41
CA SER A 33 12.35 23.01 1.99
C SER A 33 12.88 21.62 1.62
N LEU A 34 13.75 21.04 2.45
CA LEU A 34 14.28 19.70 2.24
C LEU A 34 13.16 18.65 2.33
N ALA A 35 12.28 18.76 3.32
CA ALA A 35 11.13 17.86 3.47
C ALA A 35 10.20 17.92 2.25
N LEU A 36 9.94 19.14 1.74
CA LEU A 36 9.12 19.32 0.54
C LEU A 36 9.79 18.73 -0.71
N LEU A 37 11.09 18.92 -0.87
CA LEU A 37 11.86 18.33 -1.97
C LEU A 37 11.82 16.79 -1.92
N LEU A 38 11.97 16.20 -0.73
CA LEU A 38 11.88 14.75 -0.55
C LEU A 38 10.46 14.22 -0.85
N LEU A 39 9.41 14.94 -0.44
CA LEU A 39 8.03 14.58 -0.76
C LEU A 39 7.75 14.65 -2.27
N ILE A 40 8.20 15.72 -2.93
CA ILE A 40 8.03 15.88 -4.37
C ILE A 40 8.84 14.82 -5.13
N GLY A 41 10.12 14.65 -4.78
CA GLY A 41 10.99 13.65 -5.40
C GLY A 41 10.47 12.22 -5.21
N GLY A 42 9.97 11.91 -4.01
CA GLY A 42 9.32 10.64 -3.71
C GLY A 42 8.02 10.43 -4.49
N PHE A 43 7.22 11.50 -4.70
CA PHE A 43 6.02 11.40 -5.53
C PHE A 43 6.35 11.17 -7.01
N LEU A 44 7.36 11.84 -7.55
CA LEU A 44 7.83 11.62 -8.93
C LEU A 44 8.37 10.18 -9.10
N TRP A 45 9.12 9.68 -8.12
CA TRP A 45 9.58 8.30 -8.11
C TRP A 45 8.39 7.31 -8.05
N PHE A 46 7.36 7.59 -7.23
CA PHE A 46 6.14 6.78 -7.18
C PHE A 46 5.45 6.75 -8.55
N LEU A 47 5.27 7.90 -9.21
CA LEU A 47 4.67 7.97 -10.53
C LEU A 47 5.43 7.14 -11.57
N TRP A 48 6.76 7.17 -11.51
CA TRP A 48 7.61 6.34 -12.38
C TRP A 48 7.43 4.84 -12.10
N ARG A 49 7.12 4.45 -10.86
CA ARG A 49 6.84 3.08 -10.46
C ARG A 49 5.43 2.59 -10.83
N VAL A 50 4.50 3.49 -11.12
CA VAL A 50 3.15 3.12 -11.56
C VAL A 50 3.20 2.63 -12.99
N PRO A 51 2.85 1.35 -13.26
CA PRO A 51 2.85 0.81 -14.62
C PRO A 51 1.86 1.57 -15.51
N ALA A 52 2.31 2.03 -16.67
CA ALA A 52 1.48 2.74 -17.64
C ALA A 52 0.70 1.79 -18.58
N VAL A 53 1.18 0.57 -18.72
CA VAL A 53 0.64 -0.46 -19.63
C VAL A 53 0.42 -1.75 -18.84
N GLU A 54 -0.56 -2.52 -19.25
CA GLU A 54 -0.69 -3.90 -18.78
C GLU A 54 0.51 -4.71 -19.26
N THR A 55 1.11 -5.43 -18.34
CA THR A 55 2.23 -6.30 -18.68
C THR A 55 1.67 -7.68 -18.98
N GLU A 56 1.96 -8.23 -20.15
CA GLU A 56 1.68 -9.63 -20.40
C GLU A 56 2.43 -10.49 -19.38
N VAL A 57 1.72 -11.37 -18.71
CA VAL A 57 2.33 -12.31 -17.76
C VAL A 57 3.15 -13.32 -18.55
N SER A 58 4.47 -13.15 -18.53
CA SER A 58 5.39 -14.13 -19.09
C SER A 58 5.62 -15.24 -18.06
N GLY A 59 4.88 -16.33 -18.15
CA GLY A 59 5.02 -17.50 -17.27
C GLY A 59 3.84 -17.74 -16.34
N ASP A 60 3.93 -18.83 -15.60
CA ASP A 60 2.89 -19.30 -14.68
C ASP A 60 3.36 -19.06 -13.23
N ALA A 61 2.42 -18.89 -12.31
CA ALA A 61 2.65 -18.86 -10.88
C ALA A 61 1.85 -19.99 -10.19
N ASP A 62 2.15 -20.26 -8.94
CA ASP A 62 1.38 -21.26 -8.19
C ASP A 62 -0.07 -20.80 -8.00
N ALA A 63 -0.27 -19.49 -7.82
CA ALA A 63 -1.60 -18.94 -7.60
C ALA A 63 -1.72 -17.48 -8.06
N ILE A 64 -2.98 -17.01 -8.10
CA ILE A 64 -3.37 -15.66 -8.48
C ILE A 64 -4.04 -15.00 -7.27
N VAL A 65 -3.77 -13.73 -7.04
CA VAL A 65 -4.44 -12.91 -6.02
C VAL A 65 -5.01 -11.67 -6.68
N ALA A 66 -6.32 -11.50 -6.63
CA ALA A 66 -7.02 -10.30 -7.08
C ALA A 66 -7.38 -9.42 -5.88
N LEU A 67 -6.83 -8.20 -5.82
CA LEU A 67 -7.21 -7.22 -4.82
C LEU A 67 -8.44 -6.43 -5.30
N THR A 68 -9.52 -6.49 -4.54
CA THR A 68 -10.80 -5.88 -4.92
C THR A 68 -10.75 -4.35 -4.96
N GLY A 69 -11.74 -3.76 -5.65
CA GLY A 69 -11.90 -2.31 -5.83
C GLY A 69 -12.29 -1.91 -7.25
N GLY A 70 -12.60 -2.89 -8.14
CA GLY A 70 -13.13 -2.69 -9.50
C GLY A 70 -13.48 -4.02 -10.14
N ALA A 71 -14.58 -4.06 -10.91
CA ALA A 71 -15.09 -5.28 -11.52
C ALA A 71 -14.12 -5.87 -12.56
N SER A 72 -13.43 -5.04 -13.33
CA SER A 72 -12.47 -5.49 -14.36
C SER A 72 -11.37 -6.38 -13.80
N ARG A 73 -10.82 -6.08 -12.61
CA ARG A 73 -9.74 -6.89 -12.00
C ARG A 73 -10.14 -8.33 -11.71
N ILE A 74 -11.40 -8.54 -11.32
CA ILE A 74 -11.92 -9.89 -11.04
C ILE A 74 -12.05 -10.66 -12.35
N ALA A 75 -12.55 -10.03 -13.41
CA ALA A 75 -12.65 -10.64 -14.73
C ALA A 75 -11.26 -11.03 -15.27
N ASP A 76 -10.30 -10.11 -15.27
CA ASP A 76 -8.93 -10.37 -15.72
C ASP A 76 -8.26 -11.50 -14.91
N ALA A 77 -8.49 -11.54 -13.58
CA ALA A 77 -7.94 -12.60 -12.73
C ALA A 77 -8.58 -13.96 -13.00
N ILE A 78 -9.86 -14.01 -13.34
CA ILE A 78 -10.55 -15.26 -13.73
C ILE A 78 -10.04 -15.73 -15.10
N GLU A 79 -9.83 -14.83 -16.04
CA GLU A 79 -9.25 -15.15 -17.34
C GLU A 79 -7.83 -15.73 -17.20
N LEU A 80 -6.99 -15.14 -16.35
CA LEU A 80 -5.67 -15.70 -16.01
C LEU A 80 -5.77 -17.10 -15.39
N LEU A 81 -6.75 -17.32 -14.50
CA LEU A 81 -6.99 -18.64 -13.92
C LEU A 81 -7.44 -19.65 -15.00
N ALA A 82 -8.36 -19.26 -15.87
CA ALA A 82 -8.88 -20.11 -16.93
C ALA A 82 -7.81 -20.44 -17.99
N SER A 83 -6.88 -19.52 -18.24
CA SER A 83 -5.73 -19.75 -19.12
C SER A 83 -4.60 -20.57 -18.47
N GLY A 84 -4.79 -21.05 -17.23
CA GLY A 84 -3.84 -21.91 -16.53
C GLY A 84 -2.64 -21.19 -15.94
N ARG A 85 -2.65 -19.85 -15.86
CA ARG A 85 -1.54 -19.05 -15.30
C ARG A 85 -1.37 -19.22 -13.79
N GLY A 86 -2.33 -19.84 -13.11
CA GLY A 86 -2.26 -20.19 -11.69
C GLY A 86 -3.23 -21.31 -11.36
N LYS A 87 -2.96 -22.09 -10.34
CA LYS A 87 -3.81 -23.24 -9.93
C LYS A 87 -5.05 -22.81 -9.17
N ARG A 88 -5.00 -21.67 -8.49
CA ARG A 88 -6.11 -21.12 -7.70
C ARG A 88 -6.09 -19.58 -7.71
N LEU A 89 -7.26 -18.99 -7.49
CA LEU A 89 -7.44 -17.55 -7.38
C LEU A 89 -8.00 -17.21 -6.00
N LEU A 90 -7.34 -16.26 -5.31
CA LEU A 90 -7.89 -15.62 -4.11
C LEU A 90 -8.41 -14.23 -4.49
N ILE A 91 -9.69 -13.96 -4.25
CA ILE A 91 -10.28 -12.62 -4.33
C ILE A 91 -10.22 -12.02 -2.92
N SER A 92 -9.27 -11.12 -2.71
CA SER A 92 -8.98 -10.51 -1.41
C SER A 92 -9.65 -9.13 -1.26
N GLY A 93 -10.23 -8.88 -0.10
CA GLY A 93 -11.04 -7.68 0.19
C GLY A 93 -12.44 -7.73 -0.44
N ALA A 94 -13.00 -8.92 -0.67
CA ALA A 94 -14.30 -9.08 -1.28
C ALA A 94 -15.43 -8.53 -0.42
N ASN A 95 -16.40 -7.83 -1.03
CA ASN A 95 -17.61 -7.42 -0.34
C ASN A 95 -18.39 -8.66 0.13
N ARG A 96 -19.17 -8.52 1.21
CA ARG A 96 -20.04 -9.60 1.74
C ARG A 96 -21.04 -10.12 0.72
N ALA A 97 -21.48 -9.27 -0.21
CA ALA A 97 -22.36 -9.66 -1.32
C ALA A 97 -21.64 -10.42 -2.45
N THR A 98 -20.30 -10.36 -2.53
CA THR A 98 -19.52 -11.08 -3.53
C THR A 98 -19.47 -12.56 -3.17
N THR A 99 -20.13 -13.39 -3.93
CA THR A 99 -20.20 -14.83 -3.73
C THR A 99 -19.78 -15.56 -5.01
N VAL A 100 -19.47 -16.86 -4.89
CA VAL A 100 -19.19 -17.73 -6.05
C VAL A 100 -20.32 -17.64 -7.06
N HIS A 101 -21.58 -17.69 -6.60
CA HIS A 101 -22.75 -17.63 -7.46
C HIS A 101 -22.83 -16.30 -8.26
N GLU A 102 -22.56 -15.17 -7.59
CA GLU A 102 -22.59 -13.85 -8.24
C GLU A 102 -21.47 -13.72 -9.30
N ILE A 103 -20.27 -14.19 -8.99
CA ILE A 103 -19.15 -14.17 -9.93
C ILE A 103 -19.40 -15.11 -11.10
N SER A 104 -19.93 -16.33 -10.86
CA SER A 104 -20.32 -17.26 -11.94
C SER A 104 -21.40 -16.66 -12.84
N ARG A 105 -22.37 -15.96 -12.26
CA ARG A 105 -23.43 -15.30 -13.03
C ARG A 105 -22.90 -14.18 -13.93
N LEU A 106 -21.89 -13.46 -13.47
CA LEU A 106 -21.24 -12.37 -14.20
C LEU A 106 -20.23 -12.87 -15.25
N ASN A 107 -19.71 -14.08 -15.09
CA ASN A 107 -18.71 -14.70 -15.97
C ASN A 107 -19.10 -16.15 -16.30
N PRO A 108 -20.21 -16.36 -17.03
CA PRO A 108 -20.77 -17.69 -17.24
C PRO A 108 -19.82 -18.61 -18.04
N GLU A 109 -19.00 -18.05 -18.91
CA GLU A 109 -17.99 -18.77 -19.69
C GLU A 109 -16.90 -19.40 -18.83
N PHE A 110 -16.66 -18.85 -17.63
CA PHE A 110 -15.67 -19.32 -16.68
C PHE A 110 -16.25 -20.02 -15.44
N ASP A 111 -17.56 -20.35 -15.43
CA ASP A 111 -18.27 -20.92 -14.27
C ASP A 111 -17.54 -22.13 -13.66
N ARG A 112 -17.02 -23.02 -14.51
CA ARG A 112 -16.23 -24.18 -14.07
C ARG A 112 -15.04 -23.77 -13.19
N TRP A 113 -14.29 -22.73 -13.61
CA TRP A 113 -13.09 -22.27 -12.92
C TRP A 113 -13.43 -21.52 -11.64
N VAL A 114 -14.50 -20.74 -11.66
CA VAL A 114 -15.01 -20.02 -10.48
C VAL A 114 -15.43 -20.99 -9.39
N ARG A 115 -16.14 -22.05 -9.71
CA ARG A 115 -16.63 -23.03 -8.71
C ARG A 115 -15.54 -23.91 -8.13
N CYS A 116 -14.54 -24.33 -8.91
CA CYS A 116 -13.49 -25.22 -8.42
C CYS A 116 -12.41 -24.51 -7.63
N CYS A 117 -12.06 -23.27 -8.05
CA CYS A 117 -10.70 -22.82 -7.83
C CYS A 117 -10.59 -21.37 -7.33
N VAL A 118 -11.73 -20.74 -6.97
CA VAL A 118 -11.78 -19.39 -6.40
C VAL A 118 -12.05 -19.45 -4.91
N ASP A 119 -11.19 -18.78 -4.14
CA ASP A 119 -11.32 -18.54 -2.70
C ASP A 119 -11.60 -17.05 -2.44
N PHE A 120 -12.14 -16.72 -1.28
CA PHE A 120 -12.50 -15.36 -0.91
C PHE A 120 -11.91 -14.98 0.45
N ASP A 121 -11.37 -13.78 0.51
CA ASP A 121 -11.05 -13.08 1.75
C ASP A 121 -11.86 -11.77 1.85
N ARG A 122 -12.25 -11.39 3.07
CA ARG A 122 -13.11 -10.25 3.36
C ARG A 122 -12.44 -9.17 4.21
N SER A 123 -11.14 -9.05 4.08
CA SER A 123 -10.37 -8.01 4.76
C SER A 123 -10.80 -6.61 4.33
N LEU A 124 -10.76 -5.66 5.27
CA LEU A 124 -11.29 -4.32 5.07
C LEU A 124 -10.23 -3.31 4.59
N ASN A 125 -8.96 -3.70 4.59
CA ASN A 125 -7.85 -2.82 4.22
C ASN A 125 -6.66 -3.61 3.67
N THR A 126 -5.69 -2.91 3.06
CA THR A 126 -4.56 -3.54 2.37
C THR A 126 -3.66 -4.34 3.30
N LEU A 127 -3.47 -3.92 4.55
CA LEU A 127 -2.72 -4.71 5.53
C LEU A 127 -3.44 -6.01 5.85
N GLY A 128 -4.75 -5.95 6.10
CA GLY A 128 -5.57 -7.14 6.34
C GLY A 128 -5.52 -8.09 5.14
N ASN A 129 -5.66 -7.56 3.92
CA ASN A 129 -5.49 -8.35 2.70
C ASN A 129 -4.14 -9.06 2.68
N ALA A 130 -3.03 -8.37 2.95
CA ALA A 130 -1.70 -8.96 2.93
C ALA A 130 -1.53 -10.07 4.00
N ILE A 131 -2.12 -9.91 5.17
CA ILE A 131 -2.12 -10.93 6.25
C ILE A 131 -2.92 -12.18 5.83
N GLU A 132 -4.12 -12.00 5.26
CA GLU A 132 -4.94 -13.13 4.82
C GLU A 132 -4.34 -13.83 3.60
N ILE A 133 -3.73 -13.08 2.67
CA ILE A 133 -2.95 -13.65 1.56
C ILE A 133 -1.82 -14.51 2.11
N ARG A 134 -1.08 -14.03 3.12
CA ARG A 134 -0.02 -14.82 3.77
C ARG A 134 -0.56 -16.13 4.32
N ARG A 135 -1.64 -16.11 5.10
CA ARG A 135 -2.25 -17.32 5.66
C ARG A 135 -2.65 -18.30 4.57
N TRP A 136 -3.29 -17.79 3.52
CA TRP A 136 -3.74 -18.62 2.40
C TRP A 136 -2.57 -19.26 1.65
N VAL A 137 -1.49 -18.51 1.42
CA VAL A 137 -0.26 -18.98 0.76
C VAL A 137 0.46 -20.04 1.60
N GLU A 138 0.63 -19.78 2.91
CA GLU A 138 1.29 -20.70 3.85
C GLU A 138 0.52 -22.03 3.97
N GLN A 139 -0.80 -21.98 4.08
CA GLN A 139 -1.66 -23.17 4.16
C GLN A 139 -1.59 -24.06 2.91
N ARG A 140 -1.29 -23.48 1.76
CA ARG A 140 -1.27 -24.19 0.48
C ARG A 140 0.15 -24.48 -0.04
N GLY A 141 1.17 -23.92 0.61
CA GLY A 141 2.57 -24.09 0.23
C GLY A 141 2.96 -23.41 -1.08
N PHE A 142 2.27 -22.33 -1.47
CA PHE A 142 2.57 -21.59 -2.69
C PHE A 142 3.87 -20.78 -2.54
N ARG A 143 4.63 -20.68 -3.63
CA ARG A 143 5.91 -19.97 -3.68
C ARG A 143 5.96 -18.84 -4.70
N SER A 144 4.94 -18.73 -5.54
CA SER A 144 4.81 -17.68 -6.53
C SER A 144 3.35 -17.23 -6.67
N LEU A 145 3.15 -15.92 -6.84
CA LEU A 145 1.83 -15.28 -6.95
C LEU A 145 1.80 -14.29 -8.09
N ILE A 146 0.76 -14.36 -8.92
CA ILE A 146 0.36 -13.25 -9.79
C ILE A 146 -0.52 -12.32 -8.96
N VAL A 147 -0.13 -11.06 -8.83
CA VAL A 147 -0.87 -10.04 -8.08
C VAL A 147 -1.63 -9.14 -9.05
N VAL A 148 -2.95 -9.27 -9.08
CA VAL A 148 -3.85 -8.52 -9.97
C VAL A 148 -4.46 -7.35 -9.19
N THR A 149 -4.15 -6.13 -9.60
CA THR A 149 -4.75 -4.91 -9.04
C THR A 149 -4.59 -3.72 -9.99
N SER A 150 -5.22 -2.58 -9.69
CA SER A 150 -5.00 -1.37 -10.50
C SER A 150 -3.56 -0.93 -10.47
N ASN A 151 -3.12 -0.36 -11.57
CA ASN A 151 -1.76 0.15 -11.73
C ASN A 151 -1.32 1.12 -10.63
N TYR A 152 -2.19 2.08 -10.24
CA TYR A 152 -1.89 3.05 -9.18
C TYR A 152 -1.81 2.43 -7.78
N HIS A 153 -2.46 1.30 -7.57
CA HIS A 153 -2.43 0.55 -6.30
C HIS A 153 -1.26 -0.45 -6.24
N MET A 154 -0.74 -0.87 -7.39
CA MET A 154 0.27 -1.91 -7.52
C MET A 154 1.52 -1.68 -6.64
N PRO A 155 2.13 -0.48 -6.60
CA PRO A 155 3.33 -0.29 -5.77
C PRO A 155 3.08 -0.58 -4.29
N ARG A 156 1.92 -0.16 -3.74
CA ARG A 156 1.56 -0.39 -2.35
C ARG A 156 1.16 -1.85 -2.09
N ALA A 157 0.40 -2.45 -2.97
CA ALA A 157 -0.02 -3.84 -2.85
C ALA A 157 1.18 -4.80 -2.80
N VAL A 158 2.11 -4.64 -3.73
CA VAL A 158 3.34 -5.46 -3.78
C VAL A 158 4.19 -5.24 -2.54
N ALA A 159 4.38 -3.99 -2.07
CA ALA A 159 5.15 -3.72 -0.86
C ALA A 159 4.57 -4.40 0.38
N GLU A 160 3.24 -4.32 0.57
CA GLU A 160 2.55 -4.94 1.71
C GLU A 160 2.60 -6.47 1.66
N ILE A 161 2.39 -7.06 0.48
CA ILE A 161 2.42 -8.52 0.31
C ILE A 161 3.86 -9.04 0.46
N ALA A 162 4.86 -8.38 -0.16
CA ALA A 162 6.26 -8.76 -0.04
C ALA A 162 6.76 -8.71 1.42
N TYR A 163 6.31 -7.72 2.19
CA TYR A 163 6.64 -7.62 3.60
C TYR A 163 6.08 -8.80 4.42
N GLN A 164 4.86 -9.27 4.10
CA GLN A 164 4.22 -10.40 4.79
C GLN A 164 4.73 -11.76 4.31
N LEU A 165 5.25 -11.84 3.09
CA LEU A 165 5.66 -13.07 2.41
C LEU A 165 7.10 -12.97 1.87
N PRO A 166 8.11 -12.80 2.75
CA PRO A 166 9.49 -12.82 2.32
C PRO A 166 9.82 -14.19 1.72
N GLY A 167 10.30 -14.21 0.48
CA GLY A 167 10.66 -15.45 -0.22
C GLY A 167 9.59 -16.01 -1.17
N VAL A 168 8.41 -15.39 -1.27
CA VAL A 168 7.43 -15.69 -2.32
C VAL A 168 7.66 -14.77 -3.52
N ALA A 169 7.79 -15.36 -4.70
CA ALA A 169 7.94 -14.60 -5.95
C ALA A 169 6.61 -13.90 -6.29
N LEU A 170 6.64 -12.58 -6.47
CA LEU A 170 5.47 -11.79 -6.84
C LEU A 170 5.58 -11.34 -8.29
N VAL A 171 4.59 -11.66 -9.10
CA VAL A 171 4.46 -11.24 -10.50
C VAL A 171 3.35 -10.18 -10.57
N PRO A 172 3.66 -8.90 -10.73
CA PRO A 172 2.65 -7.86 -10.83
C PRO A 172 1.86 -7.96 -12.14
N PHE A 173 0.54 -7.91 -12.04
CA PHE A 173 -0.38 -7.76 -13.18
C PHE A 173 -1.22 -6.50 -12.99
N PRO A 174 -0.75 -5.34 -13.46
CA PRO A 174 -1.43 -4.07 -13.32
C PRO A 174 -2.59 -3.96 -14.29
N VAL A 175 -3.82 -3.86 -13.78
CA VAL A 175 -5.00 -3.57 -14.59
C VAL A 175 -5.08 -2.07 -14.85
N VAL A 176 -5.04 -1.69 -16.13
CA VAL A 176 -5.09 -0.30 -16.59
C VAL A 176 -6.41 -0.07 -17.32
N THR A 177 -7.27 0.77 -16.76
CA THR A 177 -8.55 1.10 -17.44
C THR A 177 -8.29 1.91 -18.70
N GLU A 178 -9.16 1.76 -19.71
CA GLU A 178 -9.06 2.50 -20.98
C GLU A 178 -8.91 4.01 -20.78
N ARG A 179 -9.64 4.54 -19.81
CA ARG A 179 -9.53 5.95 -19.42
C ARG A 179 -8.15 6.34 -18.91
N GLN A 180 -7.46 5.45 -18.21
CA GLN A 180 -6.10 5.72 -17.70
C GLN A 180 -5.05 5.57 -18.79
N ARG A 181 -5.33 4.82 -19.85
CA ARG A 181 -4.46 4.71 -21.04
C ARG A 181 -4.50 5.96 -21.90
N THR A 182 -5.69 6.57 -22.06
CA THR A 182 -5.91 7.69 -22.99
C THR A 182 -5.74 9.06 -22.36
N GLU A 183 -5.95 9.20 -21.04
CA GLU A 183 -5.91 10.48 -20.34
C GLU A 183 -4.73 10.54 -19.36
N PRO A 184 -3.81 11.51 -19.50
CA PRO A 184 -2.76 11.73 -18.51
C PRO A 184 -3.35 11.98 -17.12
N TRP A 185 -2.74 11.41 -16.07
CA TRP A 185 -3.24 11.46 -14.70
C TRP A 185 -3.43 12.89 -14.14
N TRP A 186 -2.68 13.88 -14.66
CA TRP A 186 -2.75 15.29 -14.24
C TRP A 186 -3.87 16.09 -14.90
N THR A 187 -4.52 15.57 -15.92
CA THR A 187 -5.60 16.29 -16.64
C THR A 187 -6.90 16.32 -15.87
N LYS A 188 -7.11 15.37 -14.94
CA LYS A 188 -8.31 15.30 -14.10
C LYS A 188 -7.94 15.32 -12.62
N GLY A 189 -8.50 16.27 -11.89
CA GLY A 189 -8.26 16.39 -10.44
C GLY A 189 -8.61 15.14 -9.64
N THR A 190 -9.58 14.34 -10.08
CA THR A 190 -9.93 13.05 -9.47
C THR A 190 -8.81 12.02 -9.57
N THR A 191 -8.18 11.91 -10.75
CA THR A 191 -7.06 10.97 -10.97
C THR A 191 -5.80 11.45 -10.24
N ALA A 192 -5.51 12.75 -10.30
CA ALA A 192 -4.39 13.34 -9.55
C ALA A 192 -4.53 13.12 -8.04
N ARG A 193 -5.73 13.33 -7.48
CA ARG A 193 -6.04 13.07 -6.07
C ARG A 193 -5.90 11.59 -5.71
N LEU A 194 -6.30 10.68 -6.60
CA LEU A 194 -6.15 9.24 -6.42
C LEU A 194 -4.66 8.86 -6.35
N MET A 195 -3.84 9.32 -7.30
CA MET A 195 -2.39 9.07 -7.30
C MET A 195 -1.72 9.60 -6.03
N LEU A 196 -2.03 10.84 -5.64
CA LEU A 196 -1.50 11.42 -4.41
C LEU A 196 -1.94 10.63 -3.16
N SER A 197 -3.19 10.20 -3.11
CA SER A 197 -3.72 9.37 -2.02
C SER A 197 -2.97 8.03 -1.91
N GLU A 198 -2.71 7.34 -3.02
CA GLU A 198 -1.96 6.08 -3.01
C GLU A 198 -0.49 6.28 -2.62
N TYR A 199 0.14 7.39 -3.06
CA TYR A 199 1.49 7.76 -2.61
C TYR A 199 1.56 7.97 -1.10
N VAL A 200 0.63 8.76 -0.53
CA VAL A 200 0.58 8.99 0.92
C VAL A 200 0.38 7.68 1.68
N LYS A 201 -0.53 6.81 1.21
CA LYS A 201 -0.76 5.49 1.82
C LYS A 201 0.49 4.59 1.72
N LEU A 202 1.24 4.67 0.63
CA LEU A 202 2.50 3.94 0.46
C LEU A 202 3.55 4.41 1.47
N ILE A 203 3.68 5.72 1.70
CA ILE A 203 4.57 6.26 2.74
C ILE A 203 4.19 5.71 4.11
N PHE A 204 2.90 5.77 4.48
CA PHE A 204 2.43 5.23 5.77
C PHE A 204 2.67 3.73 5.90
N ALA A 205 2.51 2.97 4.81
CA ALA A 205 2.82 1.54 4.81
C ALA A 205 4.31 1.29 5.12
N HIS A 206 5.23 2.00 4.46
CA HIS A 206 6.67 1.87 4.70
C HIS A 206 7.07 2.29 6.12
N ILE A 207 6.54 3.40 6.62
CA ILE A 207 6.78 3.86 8.00
C ILE A 207 6.33 2.77 8.98
N ARG A 208 5.13 2.25 8.85
CA ARG A 208 4.61 1.18 9.71
C ARG A 208 5.47 -0.08 9.64
N MET A 209 5.83 -0.54 8.44
CA MET A 209 6.69 -1.72 8.25
C MET A 209 8.07 -1.52 8.91
N GLY A 210 8.65 -0.32 8.81
CA GLY A 210 9.90 0.03 9.48
C GLY A 210 9.80 -0.03 11.01
N PHE A 211 8.72 0.50 11.59
CA PHE A 211 8.50 0.42 13.03
C PHE A 211 8.33 -1.01 13.53
N VAL A 212 7.58 -1.85 12.80
CA VAL A 212 7.39 -3.26 13.16
C VAL A 212 8.70 -4.04 13.07
N ALA A 213 9.52 -3.78 12.07
CA ALA A 213 10.83 -4.41 11.92
C ALA A 213 11.83 -4.01 13.04
N MET A 214 11.65 -2.85 13.67
CA MET A 214 12.50 -2.35 14.78
C MET A 214 11.99 -2.79 16.16
N ALA A 215 10.75 -3.27 16.28
CA ALA A 215 10.22 -3.76 17.53
C ALA A 215 10.94 -5.06 17.93
N PRO A 216 11.46 -5.18 19.19
CA PRO A 216 12.06 -6.42 19.65
C PRO A 216 11.04 -7.54 19.54
N ALA A 217 11.46 -8.70 18.99
CA ALA A 217 10.63 -9.87 18.95
C ALA A 217 10.18 -10.20 20.38
N SER A 218 8.88 -10.10 20.64
CA SER A 218 8.33 -10.54 21.92
C SER A 218 8.57 -12.04 22.02
N GLU A 219 9.42 -12.45 22.98
CA GLU A 219 9.63 -13.85 23.29
C GLU A 219 8.28 -14.52 23.54
N PRO A 220 8.03 -15.71 22.94
CA PRO A 220 6.84 -16.46 23.27
C PRO A 220 6.89 -16.79 24.76
N THR A 221 5.95 -16.24 25.53
CA THR A 221 5.75 -16.57 26.93
C THR A 221 5.55 -18.09 27.02
N GLN A 222 6.58 -18.80 27.44
CA GLN A 222 6.45 -20.20 27.87
C GLN A 222 5.53 -20.21 29.10
N SER A 223 4.22 -20.29 28.87
CA SER A 223 3.29 -20.59 29.95
C SER A 223 3.51 -22.05 30.41
N ALA A 224 4.15 -22.12 31.56
CA ALA A 224 4.29 -23.23 32.46
C ALA A 224 3.35 -24.43 32.20
N ARG A 225 3.98 -25.55 31.87
CA ARG A 225 3.44 -26.88 32.23
C ARG A 225 3.70 -27.05 33.74
N SER A 226 2.67 -27.07 34.51
CA SER A 226 2.62 -27.71 35.81
C SER A 226 1.29 -28.48 35.90
#